data_ee391e0e1a5dac877160082b39f8a50d
#
_entry.id   ee391e0e1a5dac877160082b39f8a50d
#
_cell.length_a   1.000
_cell.length_b   1.000
_cell.length_c   1.000
_cell.angle_alpha   90.00
_cell.angle_beta   90.00
_cell.angle_gamma   90.00
#
_symmetry.space_group_name_H-M   'P 1'
#
loop_
_entity.id
_entity.type
_entity.pdbx_description
1 polymer ?
#
loop_
_entity_poly.entity_id
_entity_poly.type
_entity_poly.pdbx_seq_one_letter_code
_entity_poly.pdbx_strand_id
1 'polypeptide(L)'
;MLDEQGREEVLQFLLSQQNPDGGFQDRGGRSDLYYSLFGGLILMACESEEERKGKGKWKIETTLPELVEGAILKLKQFIVGQSNSEVPGFIEKCCLVLLQKEIKTERTYHIKAFFSLGKSFWKERHSINLSYRSFVLFLTLDAILPFLQFLKTGAKNLLKRTIVDENSPCSEIAAKVFLQKMTNQCGSQEHDLLKSFSCETGGFKTFAHLKSADMLSTAVALFALNYAGCDLRLLKPAGLDFIQSNFSDGAFLSGDGDLTADVEYTFYGLLALGVLAD
;
A
#
# COMPACT_ATOMS: atom_id res chain seq x y z
N MET A 1 18.88 0.44 0.37
CA MET A 1 18.12 1.61 0.81
C MET A 1 18.41 2.77 -0.12
N LEU A 2 17.42 3.63 -0.36
CA LEU A 2 17.69 4.88 -1.08
C LEU A 2 18.65 5.75 -0.25
N ASP A 3 19.65 6.32 -0.92
CA ASP A 3 20.49 7.36 -0.34
C ASP A 3 19.72 8.69 -0.23
N GLU A 4 20.38 9.75 0.21
CA GLU A 4 19.75 11.06 0.40
C GLU A 4 19.26 11.65 -0.93
N GLN A 5 20.06 11.50 -1.99
CA GLN A 5 19.68 11.95 -3.34
C GLN A 5 18.44 11.22 -3.86
N GLY A 6 18.40 9.89 -3.76
CA GLY A 6 17.26 9.11 -4.21
C GLY A 6 15.96 9.44 -3.46
N ARG A 7 16.07 9.80 -2.17
CA ARG A 7 14.91 10.27 -1.38
C ARG A 7 14.41 11.63 -1.86
N GLU A 8 15.32 12.53 -2.18
CA GLU A 8 14.97 13.84 -2.73
C GLU A 8 14.31 13.69 -4.10
N GLU A 9 14.86 12.84 -4.97
CA GLU A 9 14.26 12.52 -6.27
C GLU A 9 12.85 11.96 -6.13
N VAL A 10 12.62 11.02 -5.19
CA VAL A 10 11.27 10.49 -4.90
C VAL A 10 10.32 11.59 -4.47
N LEU A 11 10.75 12.48 -3.59
CA LEU A 11 9.90 13.58 -3.14
C LEU A 11 9.58 14.56 -4.28
N GLN A 12 10.56 14.92 -5.11
CA GLN A 12 10.33 15.78 -6.27
C GLN A 12 9.35 15.14 -7.25
N PHE A 13 9.53 13.85 -7.55
CA PHE A 13 8.56 13.09 -8.35
C PHE A 13 7.17 13.16 -7.72
N LEU A 14 7.04 12.81 -6.45
CA LEU A 14 5.76 12.79 -5.74
C LEU A 14 5.04 14.14 -5.79
N LEU A 15 5.77 15.24 -5.53
CA LEU A 15 5.21 16.59 -5.59
C LEU A 15 4.73 16.97 -6.99
N SER A 16 5.39 16.47 -8.04
CA SER A 16 4.97 16.66 -9.43
C SER A 16 3.66 15.94 -9.77
N GLN A 17 3.32 14.90 -9.01
CA GLN A 17 2.09 14.12 -9.20
C GLN A 17 0.89 14.67 -8.41
N GLN A 18 1.09 15.73 -7.61
CA GLN A 18 0.00 16.35 -6.85
C GLN A 18 -0.69 17.44 -7.67
N ASN A 19 -1.98 17.27 -7.92
CA ASN A 19 -2.81 18.22 -8.63
C ASN A 19 -3.10 19.49 -7.81
N PRO A 20 -3.54 20.58 -8.46
CA PRO A 20 -3.88 21.85 -7.78
C PRO A 20 -4.97 21.72 -6.70
N ASP A 21 -5.88 20.74 -6.82
CA ASP A 21 -6.91 20.44 -5.83
C ASP A 21 -6.39 19.68 -4.60
N GLY A 22 -5.12 19.26 -4.63
CA GLY A 22 -4.42 18.58 -3.56
C GLY A 22 -4.47 17.05 -3.61
N GLY A 23 -5.25 16.46 -4.52
CA GLY A 23 -5.24 15.03 -4.78
C GLY A 23 -4.04 14.59 -5.63
N PHE A 24 -3.67 13.34 -5.55
CA PHE A 24 -2.66 12.77 -6.45
C PHE A 24 -3.32 12.23 -7.71
N GLN A 25 -2.67 12.45 -8.85
CA GLN A 25 -3.21 12.09 -10.15
C GLN A 25 -3.11 10.59 -10.43
N ASP A 26 -4.16 10.07 -11.08
CA ASP A 26 -4.15 8.78 -11.75
C ASP A 26 -3.32 8.86 -13.05
N ARG A 27 -3.17 7.73 -13.76
CA ARG A 27 -2.49 7.69 -15.07
C ARG A 27 -3.18 8.54 -16.15
N GLY A 28 -4.41 8.98 -15.92
CA GLY A 28 -5.16 9.89 -16.78
C GLY A 28 -5.02 11.37 -16.38
N GLY A 29 -4.21 11.69 -15.36
CA GLY A 29 -3.96 13.05 -14.88
C GLY A 29 -5.04 13.62 -13.96
N ARG A 30 -6.03 12.81 -13.52
CA ARG A 30 -7.11 13.24 -12.65
C ARG A 30 -6.82 12.85 -11.20
N SER A 31 -7.22 13.71 -10.26
CA SER A 31 -7.13 13.39 -8.83
C SER A 31 -7.99 12.19 -8.48
N ASP A 32 -7.38 11.20 -7.82
CA ASP A 32 -8.00 9.94 -7.45
C ASP A 32 -7.71 9.59 -5.99
N LEU A 33 -8.69 9.00 -5.28
CA LEU A 33 -8.56 8.65 -3.86
C LEU A 33 -7.58 7.50 -3.61
N TYR A 34 -7.47 6.57 -4.54
CA TYR A 34 -6.55 5.44 -4.43
C TYR A 34 -5.10 5.90 -4.57
N TYR A 35 -4.79 6.68 -5.63
CA TYR A 35 -3.47 7.30 -5.80
C TYR A 35 -3.14 8.29 -4.67
N SER A 36 -4.14 9.05 -4.20
CA SER A 36 -3.97 9.97 -3.07
C SER A 36 -3.66 9.26 -1.76
N LEU A 37 -4.16 8.03 -1.55
CA LEU A 37 -3.77 7.23 -0.38
C LEU A 37 -2.27 6.91 -0.43
N PHE A 38 -1.74 6.44 -1.55
CA PHE A 38 -0.33 6.11 -1.67
C PHE A 38 0.57 7.34 -1.55
N GLY A 39 0.23 8.43 -2.23
CA GLY A 39 0.96 9.69 -2.11
C GLY A 39 0.97 10.23 -0.68
N GLY A 40 -0.17 10.16 0.00
CA GLY A 40 -0.29 10.52 1.41
C GLY A 40 0.59 9.67 2.32
N LEU A 41 0.63 8.35 2.12
CA LEU A 41 1.48 7.45 2.92
C LEU A 41 2.98 7.73 2.70
N ILE A 42 3.39 8.05 1.47
CA ILE A 42 4.78 8.44 1.18
C ILE A 42 5.11 9.76 1.88
N LEU A 43 4.25 10.78 1.78
CA LEU A 43 4.45 12.07 2.47
C LEU A 43 4.59 11.88 3.98
N MET A 44 3.72 11.08 4.60
CA MET A 44 3.76 10.79 6.04
C MET A 44 5.04 10.04 6.45
N ALA A 45 5.55 9.16 5.60
CA ALA A 45 6.82 8.50 5.84
C ALA A 45 8.00 9.50 5.80
N CYS A 46 7.98 10.45 4.88
CA CYS A 46 8.97 11.53 4.82
C CYS A 46 8.94 12.42 6.07
N GLU A 47 7.73 12.84 6.52
CA GLU A 47 7.56 13.66 7.73
C GLU A 47 8.08 12.94 8.98
N SER A 48 7.76 11.66 9.17
CA SER A 48 8.16 10.88 10.33
C SER A 48 9.69 10.67 10.43
N GLU A 49 10.39 10.58 9.31
CA GLU A 49 11.86 10.50 9.29
C GLU A 49 12.50 11.82 9.75
N GLU A 50 11.93 12.97 9.42
CA GLU A 50 12.43 14.28 9.85
C GLU A 50 12.22 14.53 11.33
N GLU A 51 11.08 14.15 11.91
CA GLU A 51 10.85 14.21 13.35
C GLU A 51 11.83 13.32 14.12
N ARG A 52 12.20 12.15 13.60
CA ARG A 52 13.21 11.26 14.19
C ARG A 52 14.62 11.84 14.10
N LYS A 53 14.97 12.53 12.99
CA LYS A 53 16.27 13.17 12.78
C LYS A 53 16.43 14.46 13.58
N GLY A 54 15.35 15.17 13.89
CA GLY A 54 15.36 16.39 14.73
C GLY A 54 15.90 16.19 16.14
N LYS A 55 16.04 14.93 16.60
CA LYS A 55 16.77 14.56 17.83
C LYS A 55 18.27 14.32 17.64
N GLY A 56 18.82 14.38 16.42
CA GLY A 56 20.21 14.20 16.09
C GLY A 56 20.64 15.15 14.97
N LYS A 57 21.27 16.25 15.32
CA LYS A 57 22.07 17.21 14.52
C LYS A 57 22.29 16.86 13.03
N TRP A 58 21.27 16.92 12.20
CA TRP A 58 21.45 17.06 10.76
C TRP A 58 20.76 18.37 10.36
N LYS A 59 21.55 19.42 10.16
CA LYS A 59 21.08 20.61 9.43
C LYS A 59 21.05 20.22 7.96
N ILE A 60 19.88 19.81 7.46
CA ILE A 60 19.61 19.87 6.03
C ILE A 60 19.20 21.32 5.77
N GLU A 61 20.03 22.05 5.04
CA GLU A 61 19.73 23.37 4.49
C GLU A 61 18.74 23.23 3.32
N THR A 62 17.57 22.57 3.52
CA THR A 62 16.64 22.32 2.45
C THR A 62 15.24 22.82 2.83
N THR A 63 14.58 23.44 1.87
CA THR A 63 13.15 23.78 1.85
C THR A 63 12.23 22.53 1.83
N LEU A 64 12.78 21.31 1.98
CA LEU A 64 12.06 20.04 1.94
C LEU A 64 10.93 19.91 2.98
N PRO A 65 11.15 20.25 4.28
CA PRO A 65 10.08 20.16 5.28
C PRO A 65 8.88 21.04 4.93
N GLU A 66 9.12 22.26 4.48
CA GLU A 66 8.06 23.19 4.08
C GLU A 66 7.27 22.68 2.85
N LEU A 67 7.95 22.02 1.91
CA LEU A 67 7.30 21.42 0.74
C LEU A 67 6.41 20.26 1.12
N VAL A 68 6.89 19.36 2.01
CA VAL A 68 6.11 18.22 2.53
C VAL A 68 4.90 18.72 3.31
N GLU A 69 5.08 19.68 4.22
CA GLU A 69 3.99 20.27 4.99
C GLU A 69 2.95 20.94 4.08
N GLY A 70 3.40 21.69 3.08
CA GLY A 70 2.55 22.31 2.06
C GLY A 70 1.75 21.29 1.26
N ALA A 71 2.38 20.17 0.86
CA ALA A 71 1.71 19.07 0.16
C ALA A 71 0.67 18.36 1.04
N ILE A 72 0.99 18.11 2.30
CA ILE A 72 0.05 17.55 3.28
C ILE A 72 -1.15 18.47 3.49
N LEU A 73 -0.92 19.78 3.55
CA LEU A 73 -2.02 20.75 3.70
C LEU A 73 -2.98 20.73 2.51
N LYS A 74 -2.45 20.70 1.28
CA LYS A 74 -3.27 20.55 0.05
C LYS A 74 -4.04 19.23 0.06
N LEU A 75 -3.40 18.12 0.44
CA LEU A 75 -4.06 16.83 0.54
C LEU A 75 -5.19 16.84 1.58
N LYS A 76 -5.03 17.55 2.72
CA LYS A 76 -6.11 17.76 3.69
C LYS A 76 -7.31 18.46 3.06
N GLN A 77 -7.10 19.48 2.24
CA GLN A 77 -8.18 20.21 1.54
C GLN A 77 -8.92 19.28 0.57
N PHE A 78 -8.19 18.48 -0.20
CA PHE A 78 -8.76 17.48 -1.09
C PHE A 78 -9.65 16.47 -0.33
N ILE A 79 -9.15 15.90 0.77
CA ILE A 79 -9.90 14.95 1.60
C ILE A 79 -11.19 15.55 2.16
N VAL A 80 -11.16 16.81 2.62
CA VAL A 80 -12.34 17.51 3.11
C VAL A 80 -13.37 17.69 1.98
N GLY A 81 -12.92 18.03 0.78
CA GLY A 81 -13.78 18.10 -0.41
C GLY A 81 -14.43 16.76 -0.74
N GLN A 82 -13.66 15.66 -0.73
CA GLN A 82 -14.19 14.32 -0.98
C GLN A 82 -15.15 13.82 0.11
N SER A 83 -14.94 14.23 1.35
CA SER A 83 -15.81 13.84 2.48
C SER A 83 -17.23 14.39 2.34
N ASN A 84 -17.43 15.47 1.62
CA ASN A 84 -18.71 16.11 1.36
C ASN A 84 -19.39 15.61 0.08
N SER A 85 -18.71 14.77 -0.70
CA SER A 85 -19.23 14.17 -1.93
C SER A 85 -19.65 12.69 -1.72
N GLU A 86 -20.47 12.17 -2.63
CA GLU A 86 -20.81 10.74 -2.61
C GLU A 86 -19.66 9.95 -3.26
N VAL A 87 -18.87 9.24 -2.43
CA VAL A 87 -17.78 8.35 -2.90
C VAL A 87 -18.41 7.04 -3.41
N PRO A 88 -18.26 6.69 -4.70
CA PRO A 88 -19.06 5.64 -5.30
C PRO A 88 -18.64 4.22 -4.93
N GLY A 89 -17.37 3.91 -4.87
CA GLY A 89 -16.83 2.56 -4.74
C GLY A 89 -16.49 2.16 -3.30
N PHE A 90 -16.38 0.84 -3.09
CA PHE A 90 -15.95 0.28 -1.79
C PHE A 90 -14.47 0.60 -1.50
N ILE A 91 -13.60 0.42 -2.48
CA ILE A 91 -12.16 0.65 -2.33
C ILE A 91 -11.88 2.13 -2.06
N GLU A 92 -12.50 3.02 -2.84
CA GLU A 92 -12.37 4.48 -2.67
C GLU A 92 -12.83 4.95 -1.28
N LYS A 93 -13.88 4.33 -0.73
CA LYS A 93 -14.31 4.60 0.64
C LYS A 93 -13.28 4.15 1.67
N CYS A 94 -12.66 2.99 1.47
CA CYS A 94 -11.58 2.52 2.32
C CYS A 94 -10.38 3.48 2.26
N CYS A 95 -9.99 3.90 1.06
CA CYS A 95 -8.91 4.87 0.86
C CYS A 95 -9.19 6.20 1.56
N LEU A 96 -10.40 6.74 1.42
CA LEU A 96 -10.79 7.97 2.10
C LEU A 96 -10.71 7.84 3.63
N VAL A 97 -11.22 6.73 4.18
CA VAL A 97 -11.19 6.48 5.64
C VAL A 97 -9.75 6.35 6.16
N LEU A 98 -8.89 5.64 5.43
CA LEU A 98 -7.47 5.52 5.78
C LEU A 98 -6.76 6.87 5.72
N LEU A 99 -6.97 7.65 4.65
CA LEU A 99 -6.42 9.01 4.53
C LEU A 99 -6.87 9.92 5.67
N GLN A 100 -8.16 9.93 6.00
CA GLN A 100 -8.70 10.72 7.11
C GLN A 100 -8.04 10.38 8.44
N LYS A 101 -7.78 9.09 8.67
CA LYS A 101 -7.11 8.63 9.88
C LYS A 101 -5.66 9.08 9.91
N GLU A 102 -4.88 8.79 8.87
CA GLU A 102 -3.44 9.07 8.83
C GLU A 102 -3.17 10.57 8.89
N ILE A 103 -3.96 11.39 8.20
CA ILE A 103 -3.79 12.86 8.14
C ILE A 103 -4.52 13.57 9.29
N LYS A 104 -5.15 12.82 10.21
CA LYS A 104 -5.82 13.33 11.42
C LYS A 104 -6.86 14.42 11.14
N THR A 105 -7.63 14.28 10.05
CA THR A 105 -8.58 15.30 9.64
C THR A 105 -9.83 15.39 10.53
N GLU A 106 -10.32 14.29 11.14
CA GLU A 106 -11.41 14.32 12.12
C GLU A 106 -11.50 13.06 12.99
N ARG A 107 -11.96 13.23 14.26
CA ARG A 107 -12.13 12.14 15.24
C ARG A 107 -13.50 11.42 15.18
N THR A 108 -14.50 11.95 14.50
CA THR A 108 -15.92 11.56 14.69
C THR A 108 -16.47 10.54 13.67
N TYR A 109 -15.66 10.12 12.69
CA TYR A 109 -16.15 9.30 11.57
C TYR A 109 -16.17 7.79 11.81
N HIS A 110 -15.53 7.26 12.83
CA HIS A 110 -15.28 5.83 12.97
C HIS A 110 -16.54 4.95 12.92
N ILE A 111 -17.60 5.32 13.61
CA ILE A 111 -18.83 4.50 13.67
C ILE A 111 -19.63 4.60 12.37
N LYS A 112 -19.80 5.82 11.82
CA LYS A 112 -20.48 6.02 10.53
C LYS A 112 -19.73 5.34 9.39
N ALA A 113 -18.40 5.46 9.38
CA ALA A 113 -17.52 4.79 8.42
C ALA A 113 -17.68 3.27 8.49
N PHE A 114 -17.68 2.68 9.68
CA PHE A 114 -17.88 1.24 9.87
C PHE A 114 -19.16 0.72 9.19
N PHE A 115 -20.30 1.37 9.44
CA PHE A 115 -21.58 0.96 8.83
C PHE A 115 -21.60 1.20 7.32
N SER A 116 -21.03 2.32 6.85
CA SER A 116 -20.95 2.65 5.42
C SER A 116 -20.09 1.64 4.66
N LEU A 117 -18.91 1.27 5.21
CA LEU A 117 -18.02 0.27 4.62
C LEU A 117 -18.66 -1.11 4.58
N GLY A 118 -19.30 -1.54 5.67
CA GLY A 118 -20.02 -2.80 5.73
C GLY A 118 -21.12 -2.89 4.68
N LYS A 119 -21.92 -1.83 4.52
CA LYS A 119 -22.97 -1.75 3.50
C LYS A 119 -22.40 -1.80 2.08
N SER A 120 -21.32 -1.06 1.79
CA SER A 120 -20.67 -1.06 0.47
C SER A 120 -20.03 -2.41 0.16
N PHE A 121 -19.34 -3.02 1.13
CA PHE A 121 -18.77 -4.37 1.00
C PHE A 121 -19.84 -5.40 0.62
N TRP A 122 -21.00 -5.37 1.30
CA TRP A 122 -22.10 -6.28 1.03
C TRP A 122 -22.76 -6.03 -0.31
N LYS A 123 -22.94 -4.77 -0.72
CA LYS A 123 -23.53 -4.39 -2.02
C LYS A 123 -22.69 -4.92 -3.19
N GLU A 124 -21.38 -4.85 -3.06
CA GLU A 124 -20.43 -5.24 -4.11
C GLU A 124 -19.89 -6.68 -3.92
N ARG A 125 -20.53 -7.52 -3.09
CA ARG A 125 -20.03 -8.86 -2.72
C ARG A 125 -19.80 -9.81 -3.89
N HIS A 126 -20.41 -9.57 -5.04
CA HIS A 126 -20.28 -10.37 -6.26
C HIS A 126 -19.25 -9.79 -7.26
N SER A 127 -18.70 -8.62 -6.99
CA SER A 127 -17.64 -8.06 -7.81
C SER A 127 -16.29 -8.54 -7.28
N ILE A 128 -15.42 -8.91 -8.17
CA ILE A 128 -13.97 -9.16 -8.05
C ILE A 128 -13.43 -9.53 -6.64
N ASN A 129 -12.62 -10.57 -6.60
CA ASN A 129 -11.58 -10.90 -5.61
C ASN A 129 -11.93 -10.66 -4.12
N LEU A 130 -12.60 -11.65 -3.51
CA LEU A 130 -13.05 -11.58 -2.12
C LEU A 130 -11.88 -11.45 -1.12
N SER A 131 -10.72 -12.07 -1.39
CA SER A 131 -9.55 -12.00 -0.51
C SER A 131 -8.99 -10.59 -0.44
N TYR A 132 -8.78 -9.95 -1.57
CA TYR A 132 -8.26 -8.58 -1.64
C TYR A 132 -9.20 -7.58 -0.97
N ARG A 133 -10.50 -7.66 -1.26
CA ARG A 133 -11.51 -6.79 -0.64
C ARG A 133 -11.60 -6.99 0.87
N SER A 134 -11.51 -8.24 1.31
CA SER A 134 -11.47 -8.56 2.73
C SER A 134 -10.21 -8.01 3.40
N PHE A 135 -9.06 -8.12 2.74
CA PHE A 135 -7.81 -7.54 3.21
C PHE A 135 -7.94 -6.02 3.39
N VAL A 136 -8.41 -5.30 2.36
CA VAL A 136 -8.58 -3.84 2.43
C VAL A 136 -9.59 -3.45 3.50
N LEU A 137 -10.73 -4.19 3.61
CA LEU A 137 -11.72 -3.96 4.67
C LEU A 137 -11.10 -4.12 6.06
N PHE A 138 -10.42 -5.26 6.32
CA PHE A 138 -9.86 -5.53 7.63
C PHE A 138 -8.72 -4.61 7.98
N LEU A 139 -7.88 -4.24 7.00
CA LEU A 139 -6.84 -3.23 7.18
C LEU A 139 -7.46 -1.89 7.60
N THR A 140 -8.53 -1.46 6.92
CA THR A 140 -9.23 -0.22 7.24
C THR A 140 -9.90 -0.28 8.60
N LEU A 141 -10.58 -1.39 8.93
CA LEU A 141 -11.25 -1.55 10.22
C LEU A 141 -10.26 -1.67 11.38
N ASP A 142 -9.16 -2.38 11.22
CA ASP A 142 -8.10 -2.46 12.23
C ASP A 142 -7.49 -1.08 12.49
N ALA A 143 -7.32 -0.31 11.42
CA ALA A 143 -6.84 1.06 11.50
C ALA A 143 -7.75 1.99 12.30
N ILE A 144 -9.08 1.90 12.17
CA ILE A 144 -10.03 2.79 12.85
C ILE A 144 -10.57 2.24 14.16
N LEU A 145 -10.59 0.92 14.34
CA LEU A 145 -11.16 0.22 15.50
C LEU A 145 -10.27 -0.94 15.98
N PRO A 146 -9.00 -0.70 16.37
CA PRO A 146 -8.01 -1.76 16.62
C PRO A 146 -8.37 -2.69 17.79
N PHE A 147 -9.31 -2.29 18.66
CA PHE A 147 -9.73 -3.05 19.83
C PHE A 147 -10.89 -4.03 19.57
N LEU A 148 -11.47 -4.05 18.36
CA LEU A 148 -12.62 -4.90 18.06
C LEU A 148 -12.21 -6.35 17.72
N GLN A 149 -12.02 -7.16 18.73
CA GLN A 149 -11.62 -8.57 18.59
C GLN A 149 -12.62 -9.42 17.78
N PHE A 150 -13.90 -9.06 17.75
CA PHE A 150 -14.91 -9.78 16.98
C PHE A 150 -14.68 -9.68 15.44
N LEU A 151 -14.00 -8.63 14.96
CA LEU A 151 -13.61 -8.50 13.56
C LEU A 151 -12.71 -9.66 13.14
N LYS A 152 -11.79 -10.10 14.01
CA LYS A 152 -10.92 -11.25 13.77
C LYS A 152 -11.72 -12.55 13.57
N THR A 153 -12.83 -12.71 14.29
CA THR A 153 -13.71 -13.89 14.11
C THR A 153 -14.42 -13.83 12.76
N GLY A 154 -14.90 -12.64 12.35
CA GLY A 154 -15.47 -12.43 11.02
C GLY A 154 -14.48 -12.74 9.90
N ALA A 155 -13.23 -12.26 10.04
CA ALA A 155 -12.13 -12.56 9.12
C ALA A 155 -11.86 -14.06 9.01
N LYS A 156 -11.79 -14.79 10.15
CA LYS A 156 -11.60 -16.26 10.14
C LYS A 156 -12.67 -17.00 9.34
N ASN A 157 -13.94 -16.60 9.50
CA ASN A 157 -15.04 -17.25 8.78
C ASN A 157 -15.00 -16.95 7.27
N LEU A 158 -14.55 -15.75 6.91
CA LEU A 158 -14.38 -15.34 5.52
C LEU A 158 -13.21 -16.09 4.86
N LEU A 159 -12.07 -16.19 5.54
CA LEU A 159 -10.89 -16.91 5.07
C LEU A 159 -11.14 -18.39 4.79
N LYS A 160 -12.01 -19.05 5.56
CA LYS A 160 -12.42 -20.45 5.30
C LYS A 160 -13.14 -20.61 3.96
N ARG A 161 -13.74 -19.55 3.42
CA ARG A 161 -14.48 -19.56 2.16
C ARG A 161 -13.62 -19.10 0.97
N THR A 162 -12.45 -18.55 1.23
CA THR A 162 -11.52 -18.09 0.21
C THR A 162 -10.53 -19.20 -0.14
N ILE A 163 -10.64 -19.73 -1.34
CA ILE A 163 -9.70 -20.71 -1.88
C ILE A 163 -8.74 -19.94 -2.78
N VAL A 164 -7.46 -20.11 -2.57
CA VAL A 164 -6.40 -19.62 -3.46
C VAL A 164 -5.58 -20.80 -3.97
N ASP A 165 -5.16 -20.73 -5.21
CA ASP A 165 -4.37 -21.74 -5.90
C ASP A 165 -3.35 -21.07 -6.84
N GLU A 166 -2.65 -21.86 -7.67
CA GLU A 166 -1.67 -21.40 -8.64
C GLU A 166 -2.24 -20.49 -9.75
N ASN A 167 -3.58 -20.50 -9.95
CA ASN A 167 -4.27 -19.65 -10.92
C ASN A 167 -4.70 -18.31 -10.30
N SER A 168 -4.64 -18.21 -8.98
CA SER A 168 -4.96 -16.97 -8.27
C SER A 168 -3.85 -15.94 -8.48
N PRO A 169 -4.18 -14.64 -8.56
CA PRO A 169 -3.16 -13.60 -8.63
C PRO A 169 -2.34 -13.54 -7.32
N CYS A 170 -1.06 -13.20 -7.45
CA CYS A 170 -0.12 -13.07 -6.34
C CYS A 170 -0.67 -12.18 -5.20
N SER A 171 -1.27 -11.07 -5.55
CA SER A 171 -1.87 -10.13 -4.58
C SER A 171 -3.01 -10.75 -3.75
N GLU A 172 -3.78 -11.69 -4.33
CA GLU A 172 -4.83 -12.40 -3.62
C GLU A 172 -4.26 -13.42 -2.62
N ILE A 173 -3.23 -14.14 -3.02
CA ILE A 173 -2.52 -15.09 -2.15
C ILE A 173 -1.86 -14.31 -1.00
N ALA A 174 -1.18 -13.21 -1.30
CA ALA A 174 -0.56 -12.32 -0.31
C ALA A 174 -1.59 -11.77 0.69
N ALA A 175 -2.75 -11.32 0.21
CA ALA A 175 -3.84 -10.87 1.06
C ALA A 175 -4.34 -11.96 2.02
N LYS A 176 -4.44 -13.21 1.53
CA LYS A 176 -4.83 -14.36 2.37
C LYS A 176 -3.75 -14.67 3.42
N VAL A 177 -2.48 -14.69 3.05
CA VAL A 177 -1.35 -14.89 3.98
C VAL A 177 -1.37 -13.85 5.10
N PHE A 178 -1.54 -12.57 4.75
CA PHE A 178 -1.64 -11.48 5.71
C PHE A 178 -2.82 -11.67 6.67
N LEU A 179 -4.02 -11.96 6.16
CA LEU A 179 -5.21 -12.16 6.98
C LEU A 179 -5.11 -13.39 7.88
N GLN A 180 -4.47 -14.47 7.42
CA GLN A 180 -4.21 -15.66 8.25
C GLN A 180 -3.34 -15.29 9.45
N LYS A 181 -2.25 -14.55 9.24
CA LYS A 181 -1.39 -14.09 10.35
C LYS A 181 -2.15 -13.17 11.29
N MET A 182 -2.87 -12.18 10.77
CA MET A 182 -3.67 -11.23 11.58
C MET A 182 -4.71 -11.97 12.46
N THR A 183 -5.23 -13.09 11.98
CA THR A 183 -6.24 -13.90 12.70
C THR A 183 -5.65 -15.09 13.45
N ASN A 184 -4.33 -15.17 13.58
CA ASN A 184 -3.61 -16.28 14.25
C ASN A 184 -3.99 -17.65 13.65
N GLN A 185 -4.03 -17.76 12.33
CA GLN A 185 -4.18 -19.02 11.60
C GLN A 185 -2.83 -19.46 11.03
N CYS A 186 -2.62 -20.77 10.93
CA CYS A 186 -1.48 -21.34 10.23
C CYS A 186 -1.76 -21.33 8.72
N GLY A 187 -0.79 -20.91 7.93
CA GLY A 187 -0.92 -20.75 6.47
C GLY A 187 0.30 -21.27 5.71
N SER A 188 0.94 -22.36 6.18
CA SER A 188 2.19 -22.86 5.57
C SER A 188 2.05 -23.17 4.08
N GLN A 189 0.90 -23.71 3.64
CA GLN A 189 0.65 -24.00 2.23
C GLN A 189 0.57 -22.72 1.40
N GLU A 190 -0.12 -21.69 1.90
CA GLU A 190 -0.20 -20.41 1.22
C GLU A 190 1.13 -19.64 1.22
N HIS A 191 1.97 -19.84 2.26
CA HIS A 191 3.34 -19.28 2.27
C HIS A 191 4.19 -19.90 1.16
N ASP A 192 4.14 -21.22 1.00
CA ASP A 192 4.91 -21.94 -0.02
C ASP A 192 4.37 -21.63 -1.43
N LEU A 193 3.05 -21.56 -1.57
CA LEU A 193 2.40 -21.11 -2.81
C LEU A 193 2.85 -19.69 -3.18
N LEU A 194 2.83 -18.73 -2.23
CA LEU A 194 3.25 -17.36 -2.49
C LEU A 194 4.74 -17.30 -2.90
N LYS A 195 5.61 -18.03 -2.22
CA LYS A 195 7.03 -18.12 -2.57
C LYS A 195 7.28 -18.69 -3.98
N SER A 196 6.41 -19.59 -4.47
CA SER A 196 6.55 -20.14 -5.83
C SER A 196 6.34 -19.14 -6.96
N PHE A 197 5.80 -17.94 -6.65
CA PHE A 197 5.66 -16.84 -7.58
C PHE A 197 6.95 -16.01 -7.75
N SER A 198 8.01 -16.29 -6.97
CA SER A 198 9.28 -15.60 -7.13
C SER A 198 9.94 -15.92 -8.47
N CYS A 199 10.60 -14.92 -9.07
CA CYS A 199 11.41 -15.08 -10.27
C CYS A 199 12.89 -15.29 -9.92
N GLU A 200 13.61 -16.01 -10.77
CA GLU A 200 15.08 -16.14 -10.65
C GLU A 200 15.79 -14.78 -10.77
N THR A 201 15.24 -13.88 -11.58
CA THR A 201 15.74 -12.51 -11.78
C THR A 201 15.35 -11.55 -10.64
N GLY A 202 14.72 -12.06 -9.58
CA GLY A 202 14.17 -11.28 -8.47
C GLY A 202 12.74 -10.83 -8.71
N GLY A 203 12.09 -10.40 -7.62
CA GLY A 203 10.68 -10.01 -7.64
C GLY A 203 9.70 -11.17 -7.71
N PHE A 204 8.42 -10.84 -7.80
CA PHE A 204 7.30 -11.79 -7.83
C PHE A 204 6.40 -11.53 -9.04
N LYS A 205 5.91 -12.60 -9.65
CA LYS A 205 4.98 -12.56 -10.80
C LYS A 205 3.57 -12.23 -10.34
N THR A 206 2.79 -11.58 -11.21
CA THR A 206 1.35 -11.36 -10.97
C THR A 206 0.57 -12.68 -11.02
N PHE A 207 0.91 -13.57 -11.97
CA PHE A 207 0.35 -14.92 -12.09
C PHE A 207 1.47 -15.93 -12.31
N ALA A 208 1.28 -17.17 -11.86
CA ALA A 208 2.30 -18.23 -11.93
C ALA A 208 2.81 -18.50 -13.35
N HIS A 209 1.94 -18.37 -14.38
CA HIS A 209 2.27 -18.63 -15.79
C HIS A 209 3.06 -17.50 -16.46
N LEU A 210 3.15 -16.32 -15.84
CA LEU A 210 3.93 -15.19 -16.39
C LEU A 210 5.42 -15.41 -16.18
N LYS A 211 6.23 -14.74 -17.00
CA LYS A 211 7.70 -14.83 -16.94
C LYS A 211 8.34 -13.65 -16.23
N SER A 212 7.71 -12.48 -16.30
CA SER A 212 8.19 -11.24 -15.70
C SER A 212 7.67 -11.07 -14.28
N ALA A 213 8.49 -10.49 -13.42
CA ALA A 213 8.06 -9.98 -12.13
C ALA A 213 7.36 -8.62 -12.30
N ASP A 214 6.58 -8.26 -11.30
CA ASP A 214 5.83 -7.01 -11.20
C ASP A 214 6.05 -6.38 -9.82
N MET A 215 6.21 -5.07 -9.76
CA MET A 215 6.55 -4.34 -8.53
C MET A 215 5.44 -4.44 -7.46
N LEU A 216 4.16 -4.33 -7.88
CA LEU A 216 3.04 -4.49 -6.96
C LEU A 216 3.05 -5.89 -6.34
N SER A 217 3.13 -6.92 -7.18
CA SER A 217 3.17 -8.32 -6.74
C SER A 217 4.36 -8.58 -5.83
N THR A 218 5.52 -8.01 -6.15
CA THR A 218 6.74 -8.11 -5.35
C THR A 218 6.55 -7.47 -3.97
N ALA A 219 6.04 -6.26 -3.92
CA ALA A 219 5.85 -5.55 -2.67
C ALA A 219 4.85 -6.25 -1.74
N VAL A 220 3.68 -6.63 -2.26
CA VAL A 220 2.65 -7.28 -1.43
C VAL A 220 3.06 -8.68 -0.99
N ALA A 221 3.79 -9.43 -1.82
CA ALA A 221 4.31 -10.75 -1.44
C ALA A 221 5.37 -10.65 -0.34
N LEU A 222 6.36 -9.79 -0.51
CA LEU A 222 7.40 -9.56 0.50
C LEU A 222 6.78 -9.07 1.82
N PHE A 223 5.87 -8.10 1.75
CA PHE A 223 5.18 -7.58 2.93
C PHE A 223 4.38 -8.67 3.66
N ALA A 224 3.60 -9.48 2.94
CA ALA A 224 2.81 -10.54 3.54
C ALA A 224 3.67 -11.64 4.16
N LEU A 225 4.74 -12.07 3.47
CA LEU A 225 5.69 -13.07 3.98
C LEU A 225 6.45 -12.57 5.21
N ASN A 226 6.93 -11.32 5.19
CA ASN A 226 7.59 -10.69 6.35
C ASN A 226 6.64 -10.60 7.54
N TYR A 227 5.43 -10.10 7.32
CA TYR A 227 4.40 -10.02 8.37
C TYR A 227 4.03 -11.39 8.95
N ALA A 228 4.01 -12.43 8.12
CA ALA A 228 3.80 -13.81 8.55
C ALA A 228 4.99 -14.37 9.37
N GLY A 229 6.15 -13.72 9.33
CA GLY A 229 7.38 -14.14 10.00
C GLY A 229 8.18 -15.18 9.20
N CYS A 230 8.03 -15.18 7.87
CA CYS A 230 8.82 -16.03 6.99
C CYS A 230 10.25 -15.50 6.84
N ASP A 231 11.20 -16.41 6.69
CA ASP A 231 12.59 -16.05 6.38
C ASP A 231 12.71 -15.57 4.92
N LEU A 232 13.15 -14.33 4.74
CA LEU A 232 13.32 -13.67 3.44
C LEU A 232 14.79 -13.61 2.97
N ARG A 233 15.74 -14.13 3.73
CA ARG A 233 17.18 -13.99 3.44
C ARG A 233 17.57 -14.48 2.04
N LEU A 234 16.94 -15.54 1.55
CA LEU A 234 17.20 -16.07 0.21
C LEU A 234 16.57 -15.23 -0.91
N LEU A 235 15.49 -14.50 -0.62
CA LEU A 235 14.81 -13.63 -1.57
C LEU A 235 15.42 -12.23 -1.63
N LYS A 236 16.09 -11.81 -0.57
CA LYS A 236 16.59 -10.45 -0.38
C LYS A 236 17.54 -9.96 -1.48
N PRO A 237 18.62 -10.68 -1.86
CA PRO A 237 19.55 -10.17 -2.87
C PRO A 237 18.89 -9.90 -4.22
N ALA A 238 18.25 -10.93 -4.80
CA ALA A 238 17.60 -10.80 -6.10
C ALA A 238 16.40 -9.83 -6.06
N GLY A 239 15.67 -9.79 -4.94
CA GLY A 239 14.60 -8.82 -4.72
C GLY A 239 15.11 -7.38 -4.73
N LEU A 240 16.24 -7.10 -4.07
CA LEU A 240 16.85 -5.76 -4.08
C LEU A 240 17.32 -5.39 -5.50
N ASP A 241 17.96 -6.31 -6.22
CA ASP A 241 18.40 -6.08 -7.60
C ASP A 241 17.20 -5.74 -8.50
N PHE A 242 16.09 -6.48 -8.40
CA PHE A 242 14.86 -6.20 -9.14
C PHE A 242 14.31 -4.80 -8.82
N ILE A 243 14.20 -4.45 -7.54
CA ILE A 243 13.62 -3.16 -7.11
C ILE A 243 14.51 -2.01 -7.60
N GLN A 244 15.83 -2.12 -7.43
CA GLN A 244 16.77 -1.09 -7.85
C GLN A 244 16.81 -0.89 -9.37
N SER A 245 16.72 -1.97 -10.15
CA SER A 245 16.72 -1.88 -11.62
C SER A 245 15.47 -1.21 -12.18
N ASN A 246 14.40 -1.11 -11.38
CA ASN A 246 13.15 -0.46 -11.76
C ASN A 246 13.00 0.94 -11.12
N PHE A 247 14.06 1.50 -10.55
CA PHE A 247 14.07 2.88 -10.05
C PHE A 247 14.63 3.80 -11.13
N SER A 248 13.89 4.83 -11.52
CA SER A 248 14.30 5.85 -12.49
C SER A 248 13.63 7.19 -12.19
N ASP A 249 14.40 8.27 -12.23
CA ASP A 249 13.92 9.65 -12.11
C ASP A 249 13.00 9.89 -10.90
N GLY A 250 13.34 9.31 -9.76
CA GLY A 250 12.60 9.44 -8.51
C GLY A 250 11.33 8.57 -8.40
N ALA A 251 11.05 7.73 -9.38
CA ALA A 251 9.90 6.83 -9.37
C ALA A 251 10.32 5.36 -9.47
N PHE A 252 9.45 4.47 -9.02
CA PHE A 252 9.57 3.05 -9.33
C PHE A 252 8.60 2.67 -10.45
N LEU A 253 9.09 1.88 -11.40
CA LEU A 253 8.34 1.35 -12.53
C LEU A 253 7.72 0.00 -12.19
N SER A 254 6.75 -0.44 -13.00
CA SER A 254 6.08 -1.73 -12.80
C SER A 254 7.01 -2.94 -12.85
N GLY A 255 8.06 -2.91 -13.67
CA GLY A 255 9.01 -4.01 -13.86
C GLY A 255 8.59 -5.04 -14.90
N ASP A 256 7.38 -4.97 -15.42
CA ASP A 256 6.85 -5.86 -16.45
C ASP A 256 7.05 -5.34 -17.89
N GLY A 257 7.72 -4.18 -18.04
CA GLY A 257 8.00 -3.52 -19.31
C GLY A 257 7.18 -2.25 -19.55
N ASP A 258 6.22 -1.91 -18.68
CA ASP A 258 5.58 -0.60 -18.69
C ASP A 258 6.53 0.44 -18.08
N LEU A 259 6.85 1.48 -18.85
CA LEU A 259 7.74 2.57 -18.43
C LEU A 259 6.98 3.77 -17.85
N THR A 260 5.70 3.64 -17.61
CA THR A 260 4.89 4.69 -17.01
C THR A 260 5.19 4.78 -15.51
N ALA A 261 5.77 5.91 -15.10
CA ALA A 261 5.97 6.22 -13.69
C ALA A 261 4.67 6.74 -13.07
N ASP A 262 4.30 6.20 -11.91
CA ASP A 262 3.14 6.66 -11.14
C ASP A 262 3.36 6.54 -9.62
N VAL A 263 2.45 7.13 -8.87
CA VAL A 263 2.51 7.15 -7.39
C VAL A 263 2.29 5.75 -6.81
N GLU A 264 1.48 4.92 -7.45
CA GLU A 264 1.16 3.57 -6.99
C GLU A 264 2.41 2.68 -6.99
N TYR A 265 3.09 2.57 -8.13
CA TYR A 265 4.31 1.76 -8.24
C TYR A 265 5.45 2.33 -7.41
N THR A 266 5.52 3.66 -7.28
CA THR A 266 6.50 4.30 -6.39
C THR A 266 6.26 3.92 -4.93
N PHE A 267 5.01 3.90 -4.46
CA PHE A 267 4.68 3.40 -3.12
C PHE A 267 5.09 1.93 -2.95
N TYR A 268 4.76 1.06 -3.91
CA TYR A 268 5.10 -0.36 -3.81
C TYR A 268 6.61 -0.61 -3.82
N GLY A 269 7.37 0.12 -4.62
CA GLY A 269 8.84 0.05 -4.60
C GLY A 269 9.43 0.43 -3.23
N LEU A 270 8.94 1.52 -2.64
CA LEU A 270 9.35 1.95 -1.30
C LEU A 270 8.95 0.94 -0.21
N LEU A 271 7.74 0.37 -0.30
CA LEU A 271 7.27 -0.68 0.61
C LEU A 271 8.18 -1.91 0.56
N ALA A 272 8.51 -2.38 -0.65
CA ALA A 272 9.38 -3.53 -0.84
C ALA A 272 10.80 -3.28 -0.31
N LEU A 273 11.36 -2.09 -0.56
CA LEU A 273 12.65 -1.68 0.02
C LEU A 273 12.61 -1.67 1.54
N GLY A 274 11.55 -1.13 2.13
CA GLY A 274 11.36 -1.09 3.59
C GLY A 274 11.36 -2.49 4.20
N VAL A 275 10.63 -3.43 3.60
CA VAL A 275 10.56 -4.83 4.06
C VAL A 275 11.94 -5.51 3.98
N LEU A 276 12.72 -5.23 2.94
CA LEU A 276 14.04 -5.85 2.77
C LEU A 276 15.16 -5.13 3.52
N ALA A 277 14.89 -3.96 4.11
CA ALA A 277 15.86 -3.22 4.91
C ALA A 277 16.07 -3.83 6.30
N ASP A 278 15.02 -4.46 6.85
CA ASP A 278 15.05 -5.17 8.12
C ASP A 278 15.77 -6.54 7.97
#